data_b1a56f7022ce46907ce05327137cdc7e
#
_entry.id   b1a56f7022ce46907ce05327137cdc7e
#
_cell.length_a   1.000
_cell.length_b   1.000
_cell.length_c   1.000
_cell.angle_alpha   90.00
_cell.angle_beta   90.00
_cell.angle_gamma   90.00
#
_symmetry.space_group_name_H-M   'P 1'
#
loop_
_entity.id
_entity.type
_entity.pdbx_description
1 polymer ?
#
loop_
_entity_poly.entity_id
_entity_poly.type
_entity_poly.pdbx_seq_one_letter_code
_entity_poly.pdbx_strand_id
1 'polypeptide(L)'
;MAAGLFTICPVKAQAGEISLALSGGISSSLNEASSASEEQITEALDTAVKNNYTGLCIAQVTDYVNVRTESNEDSEVVGKLFNNSVGEVEGYDNGWYRITSGNVDGYVKAEYVRIGDEAEELADEVGTRVATVTTETLRVREDATTDSPILGLIPMDEELTVTDETDDFVKVSIEEGDGWVSKDYVSLRTDYVYAESKAEEEARLAKEKAEREAAQKAAAAAEKKAAKSSKGSSDSSVQVGNGGGSSSGNAVAGFASQFVGNPYVYGGTSLTNGADCSGFVMSVYANFGIGLPHSSSALRSVGYGVSLSEAQPGDIICYSGHVAIYVGNNTIVHASTASTGIKFTSPVNYKNVLAVRRIF
;
A
#
# COMPACT_ATOMS: atom_id res chain seq x y z
N MET A 1 42.21 -16.47 -60.73
CA MET A 1 40.77 -16.54 -60.44
C MET A 1 40.59 -17.51 -59.29
N ALA A 2 40.49 -17.02 -58.09
CA ALA A 2 40.23 -17.82 -56.91
C ALA A 2 38.90 -17.33 -56.32
N ALA A 3 37.88 -18.17 -56.41
CA ALA A 3 36.59 -17.93 -55.82
C ALA A 3 36.71 -18.18 -54.30
N GLY A 4 36.54 -17.12 -53.53
CA GLY A 4 36.45 -17.21 -52.08
C GLY A 4 35.08 -17.76 -51.68
N LEU A 5 35.04 -18.96 -51.14
CA LEU A 5 33.90 -19.46 -50.39
C LEU A 5 33.81 -18.68 -49.08
N PHE A 6 32.86 -17.78 -49.00
CA PHE A 6 32.42 -17.28 -47.69
C PHE A 6 31.56 -18.36 -47.01
N THR A 7 32.14 -19.02 -46.03
CA THR A 7 31.41 -19.94 -45.14
C THR A 7 30.60 -19.13 -44.19
N ILE A 8 29.32 -18.97 -44.50
CA ILE A 8 28.36 -18.42 -43.55
C ILE A 8 27.96 -19.54 -42.59
N CYS A 9 28.54 -19.55 -41.44
CA CYS A 9 28.08 -20.27 -40.26
C CYS A 9 28.59 -19.48 -39.06
N PRO A 10 27.78 -18.97 -38.24
CA PRO A 10 26.89 -19.58 -37.26
C PRO A 10 25.61 -18.78 -36.85
N VAL A 11 25.00 -18.07 -37.79
CA VAL A 11 23.79 -17.29 -37.47
C VAL A 11 22.60 -18.20 -37.10
N LYS A 12 22.61 -19.47 -37.54
CA LYS A 12 21.53 -20.42 -37.21
C LYS A 12 21.47 -20.84 -35.74
N ALA A 13 22.58 -20.84 -35.02
CA ALA A 13 22.59 -21.22 -33.61
C ALA A 13 22.09 -20.12 -32.68
N GLN A 14 22.40 -18.87 -33.02
CA GLN A 14 21.89 -17.70 -32.27
C GLN A 14 20.41 -17.41 -32.53
N ALA A 15 19.93 -17.64 -33.77
CA ALA A 15 18.50 -17.49 -34.07
C ALA A 15 17.62 -18.50 -33.34
N GLY A 16 18.17 -19.67 -32.96
CA GLY A 16 17.45 -20.69 -32.19
C GLY A 16 17.30 -20.34 -30.71
N GLU A 17 18.27 -19.66 -30.12
CA GLU A 17 18.19 -19.22 -28.71
C GLU A 17 17.32 -17.96 -28.54
N ILE A 18 17.34 -17.07 -29.54
CA ILE A 18 16.46 -15.89 -29.54
C ILE A 18 14.98 -16.30 -29.71
N SER A 19 14.70 -17.37 -30.46
CA SER A 19 13.34 -17.87 -30.69
C SER A 19 12.67 -18.46 -29.45
N LEU A 20 13.41 -18.82 -28.42
CA LEU A 20 12.87 -19.37 -27.15
C LEU A 20 12.55 -18.28 -26.12
N ALA A 21 13.11 -17.07 -26.28
CA ALA A 21 12.86 -15.94 -25.40
C ALA A 21 11.80 -14.95 -25.94
N LEU A 22 11.34 -15.13 -27.18
CA LEU A 22 10.56 -14.13 -27.96
C LEU A 22 9.30 -14.77 -28.57
N SER A 23 8.43 -15.35 -27.76
CA SER A 23 7.24 -16.05 -28.28
C SER A 23 6.04 -15.16 -28.62
N GLY A 24 6.16 -13.85 -28.67
CA GLY A 24 5.00 -12.98 -28.81
C GLY A 24 4.94 -11.97 -29.97
N GLY A 25 5.95 -11.72 -30.76
CA GLY A 25 5.87 -10.60 -31.72
C GLY A 25 6.75 -10.63 -32.95
N ILE A 26 7.72 -11.51 -33.01
CA ILE A 26 8.75 -11.50 -34.06
C ILE A 26 8.34 -12.24 -35.34
N SER A 27 7.37 -13.15 -35.26
CA SER A 27 6.95 -13.95 -36.41
C SER A 27 6.33 -13.13 -37.53
N SER A 28 5.65 -12.02 -37.25
CA SER A 28 5.10 -11.09 -38.25
C SER A 28 6.19 -10.21 -38.89
N SER A 29 7.14 -9.74 -38.09
CA SER A 29 8.24 -8.86 -38.58
C SER A 29 9.28 -9.61 -39.39
N LEU A 30 9.51 -10.89 -39.15
CA LEU A 30 10.43 -11.73 -39.94
C LEU A 30 9.87 -12.10 -41.33
N ASN A 31 8.55 -12.13 -41.52
CA ASN A 31 7.94 -12.40 -42.81
C ASN A 31 8.02 -11.21 -43.75
N GLU A 32 8.07 -9.98 -43.27
CA GLU A 32 8.27 -8.76 -44.04
C GLU A 32 9.78 -8.53 -44.41
N ALA A 33 10.67 -9.05 -43.59
CA ALA A 33 12.11 -8.88 -43.76
C ALA A 33 12.74 -9.70 -44.92
N SER A 34 12.01 -10.62 -45.53
CA SER A 34 12.56 -11.47 -46.64
C SER A 34 12.89 -10.70 -47.94
N SER A 35 12.50 -9.43 -48.03
CA SER A 35 12.78 -8.55 -49.17
C SER A 35 13.48 -7.23 -48.81
N ALA A 36 13.87 -7.07 -47.53
CA ALA A 36 14.47 -5.85 -47.00
C ALA A 36 16.01 -5.86 -47.09
N SER A 37 16.63 -4.68 -47.18
CA SER A 37 18.09 -4.52 -47.13
C SER A 37 18.63 -4.86 -45.71
N GLU A 38 19.93 -5.21 -45.62
CA GLU A 38 20.59 -5.48 -44.32
C GLU A 38 20.41 -4.34 -43.28
N GLU A 39 20.35 -3.11 -43.76
CA GLU A 39 20.16 -1.91 -42.93
C GLU A 39 18.73 -1.83 -42.38
N GLN A 40 17.72 -2.16 -43.18
CA GLN A 40 16.31 -2.24 -42.76
C GLN A 40 16.06 -3.41 -41.82
N ILE A 41 16.77 -4.53 -42.01
CA ILE A 41 16.70 -5.68 -41.08
C ILE A 41 17.33 -5.32 -39.74
N THR A 42 18.44 -4.59 -39.73
CA THR A 42 19.10 -4.15 -38.50
C THR A 42 18.25 -3.12 -37.74
N GLU A 43 17.63 -2.18 -38.47
CA GLU A 43 16.75 -1.18 -37.88
C GLU A 43 15.44 -1.79 -37.35
N ALA A 44 14.87 -2.78 -38.06
CA ALA A 44 13.70 -3.54 -37.63
C ALA A 44 14.00 -4.42 -36.43
N LEU A 45 15.18 -5.06 -36.37
CA LEU A 45 15.66 -5.82 -35.22
C LEU A 45 15.93 -4.91 -34.02
N ASP A 46 16.55 -3.76 -34.22
CA ASP A 46 16.83 -2.78 -33.17
C ASP A 46 15.52 -2.20 -32.61
N THR A 47 14.53 -1.95 -33.49
CA THR A 47 13.19 -1.51 -33.12
C THR A 47 12.40 -2.62 -32.42
N ALA A 48 12.48 -3.87 -32.89
CA ALA A 48 11.82 -5.02 -32.25
C ALA A 48 12.47 -5.34 -30.89
N VAL A 49 13.78 -5.21 -30.78
CA VAL A 49 14.52 -5.34 -29.52
C VAL A 49 14.12 -4.21 -28.55
N LYS A 50 14.06 -2.97 -29.01
CA LYS A 50 13.59 -1.84 -28.19
C LYS A 50 12.15 -2.01 -27.76
N ASN A 51 11.25 -2.40 -28.67
CA ASN A 51 9.82 -2.60 -28.33
C ASN A 51 9.60 -3.76 -27.37
N ASN A 52 10.47 -4.78 -27.33
CA ASN A 52 10.40 -5.88 -26.38
C ASN A 52 10.97 -5.56 -24.99
N TYR A 53 11.74 -4.46 -24.88
CA TYR A 53 12.31 -4.02 -23.60
C TYR A 53 11.65 -2.74 -23.08
N THR A 54 10.69 -2.14 -23.82
CA THR A 54 9.89 -1.02 -23.34
C THR A 54 8.59 -1.51 -22.75
N GLY A 55 8.30 -1.13 -21.53
CA GLY A 55 7.08 -1.49 -20.84
C GLY A 55 7.29 -1.63 -19.35
N LEU A 56 6.31 -2.26 -18.72
CA LEU A 56 6.31 -2.47 -17.28
C LEU A 56 7.38 -3.50 -16.88
N CYS A 57 8.09 -3.26 -15.81
CA CYS A 57 8.85 -4.27 -15.08
C CYS A 57 8.39 -4.38 -13.64
N ILE A 58 8.44 -5.60 -13.09
CA ILE A 58 8.04 -5.88 -11.71
C ILE A 58 9.15 -6.68 -11.04
N ALA A 59 9.64 -6.20 -9.91
CA ALA A 59 10.66 -6.88 -9.12
C ALA A 59 10.12 -8.14 -8.48
N GLN A 60 10.87 -9.25 -8.63
CA GLN A 60 10.58 -10.54 -8.00
C GLN A 60 11.79 -10.96 -7.17
N VAL A 61 11.85 -10.48 -5.94
CA VAL A 61 12.95 -10.63 -4.99
C VAL A 61 12.41 -10.95 -3.60
N THR A 62 13.27 -11.38 -2.68
CA THR A 62 12.82 -11.66 -1.30
C THR A 62 12.54 -10.40 -0.50
N ASP A 63 13.31 -9.33 -0.71
CA ASP A 63 13.20 -8.06 0.00
C ASP A 63 13.30 -6.92 -1.01
N TYR A 64 14.51 -6.57 -1.46
CA TYR A 64 14.72 -5.55 -2.48
C TYR A 64 15.93 -5.85 -3.36
N VAL A 65 16.01 -5.17 -4.49
CA VAL A 65 17.19 -5.08 -5.36
C VAL A 65 17.63 -3.63 -5.47
N ASN A 66 18.95 -3.42 -5.53
CA ASN A 66 19.50 -2.08 -5.72
C ASN A 66 19.31 -1.61 -7.16
N VAL A 67 18.85 -0.38 -7.32
CA VAL A 67 18.90 0.37 -8.58
C VAL A 67 20.17 1.21 -8.58
N ARG A 68 20.94 1.17 -9.67
CA ARG A 68 22.30 1.72 -9.75
C ARG A 68 22.45 2.75 -10.87
N THR A 69 23.46 3.59 -10.76
CA THR A 69 23.75 4.62 -11.79
C THR A 69 24.21 4.04 -13.14
N GLU A 70 24.84 2.86 -13.14
CA GLU A 70 25.38 2.21 -14.35
C GLU A 70 25.08 0.71 -14.30
N SER A 71 25.19 0.04 -15.47
CA SER A 71 24.95 -1.40 -15.67
C SER A 71 26.06 -2.31 -15.08
N ASN A 72 26.49 -2.06 -13.84
CA ASN A 72 27.48 -2.86 -13.12
C ASN A 72 27.26 -2.83 -11.60
N GLU A 73 27.82 -3.82 -10.89
CA GLU A 73 27.66 -3.99 -9.45
C GLU A 73 28.49 -3.03 -8.60
N ASP A 74 29.49 -2.37 -9.17
CA ASP A 74 30.41 -1.46 -8.46
C ASP A 74 29.92 0.00 -8.49
N SER A 75 28.90 0.30 -9.32
CA SER A 75 28.36 1.65 -9.47
C SER A 75 27.50 2.06 -8.28
N GLU A 76 27.28 3.36 -8.13
CA GLU A 76 26.55 3.93 -7.01
C GLU A 76 25.08 3.45 -6.99
N VAL A 77 24.55 3.15 -5.80
CA VAL A 77 23.14 2.83 -5.57
C VAL A 77 22.34 4.14 -5.49
N VAL A 78 21.32 4.28 -6.34
CA VAL A 78 20.44 5.45 -6.38
C VAL A 78 19.09 5.21 -5.72
N GLY A 79 18.71 3.93 -5.56
CA GLY A 79 17.45 3.55 -4.91
C GLY A 79 17.33 2.05 -4.70
N LYS A 80 16.21 1.66 -4.11
CA LYS A 80 15.83 0.26 -3.82
C LYS A 80 14.50 -0.05 -4.49
N LEU A 81 14.47 -1.10 -5.29
CA LEU A 81 13.27 -1.66 -5.87
C LEU A 81 12.85 -2.86 -5.02
N PHE A 82 11.80 -2.70 -4.22
CA PHE A 82 11.31 -3.74 -3.32
C PHE A 82 10.57 -4.84 -4.08
N ASN A 83 10.33 -5.97 -3.42
CA ASN A 83 9.51 -7.03 -4.01
C ASN A 83 8.16 -6.49 -4.45
N ASN A 84 7.71 -6.89 -5.64
CA ASN A 84 6.47 -6.41 -6.27
C ASN A 84 6.43 -4.92 -6.60
N SER A 85 7.54 -4.20 -6.47
CA SER A 85 7.63 -2.82 -6.95
C SER A 85 7.73 -2.77 -8.47
N VAL A 86 7.12 -1.73 -9.03
CA VAL A 86 6.93 -1.54 -10.47
C VAL A 86 7.87 -0.46 -10.99
N GLY A 87 8.34 -0.63 -12.22
CA GLY A 87 9.08 0.37 -12.97
C GLY A 87 8.76 0.28 -14.47
N GLU A 88 9.16 1.29 -15.20
CA GLU A 88 9.13 1.31 -16.66
C GLU A 88 10.51 0.99 -17.20
N VAL A 89 10.61 0.07 -18.16
CA VAL A 89 11.87 -0.29 -18.81
C VAL A 89 12.10 0.67 -19.98
N GLU A 90 13.27 1.32 -19.98
CA GLU A 90 13.71 2.21 -21.04
C GLU A 90 14.74 1.58 -21.98
N GLY A 91 15.42 0.52 -21.54
CA GLY A 91 16.45 -0.14 -22.33
C GLY A 91 17.12 -1.31 -21.62
N TYR A 92 18.00 -1.99 -22.37
CA TYR A 92 18.78 -3.13 -21.87
C TYR A 92 20.26 -2.96 -22.22
N ASP A 93 21.11 -3.20 -21.24
CA ASP A 93 22.56 -3.17 -21.41
C ASP A 93 23.24 -4.29 -20.58
N ASN A 94 23.83 -5.24 -21.26
CA ASN A 94 24.74 -6.25 -20.69
C ASN A 94 24.21 -6.96 -19.41
N GLY A 95 22.94 -7.43 -19.45
CA GLY A 95 22.31 -8.12 -18.30
C GLY A 95 21.59 -7.20 -17.32
N TRP A 96 21.46 -5.92 -17.64
CA TRP A 96 20.78 -4.92 -16.83
C TRP A 96 19.68 -4.21 -17.64
N TYR A 97 18.56 -3.95 -17.00
CA TYR A 97 17.55 -3.04 -17.54
C TYR A 97 17.76 -1.64 -17.00
N ARG A 98 17.71 -0.66 -17.91
CA ARG A 98 17.51 0.72 -17.52
C ARG A 98 16.05 0.93 -17.23
N ILE A 99 15.73 1.43 -16.03
CA ILE A 99 14.37 1.60 -15.57
C ILE A 99 14.15 2.98 -14.98
N THR A 100 12.90 3.45 -15.07
CA THR A 100 12.35 4.52 -14.23
C THR A 100 11.28 3.96 -13.31
N SER A 101 11.40 4.19 -12.01
CA SER A 101 10.44 3.72 -11.00
C SER A 101 10.22 4.82 -9.95
N GLY A 102 9.07 5.50 -10.01
CA GLY A 102 8.81 6.69 -9.21
C GLY A 102 9.85 7.77 -9.45
N ASN A 103 10.61 8.15 -8.44
CA ASN A 103 11.68 9.15 -8.52
C ASN A 103 13.07 8.54 -8.74
N VAL A 104 13.16 7.26 -9.07
CA VAL A 104 14.42 6.53 -9.25
C VAL A 104 14.61 6.23 -10.73
N ASP A 105 15.72 6.72 -11.31
CA ASP A 105 16.19 6.40 -12.65
C ASP A 105 17.53 5.70 -12.54
N GLY A 106 17.68 4.53 -13.19
CA GLY A 106 18.92 3.78 -13.11
C GLY A 106 18.82 2.37 -13.69
N TYR A 107 19.76 1.53 -13.30
CA TYR A 107 19.92 0.18 -13.81
C TYR A 107 19.61 -0.86 -12.73
N VAL A 108 18.80 -1.86 -13.08
CA VAL A 108 18.50 -3.03 -12.26
C VAL A 108 18.93 -4.30 -12.99
N LYS A 109 19.46 -5.28 -12.28
CA LYS A 109 19.90 -6.54 -12.89
C LYS A 109 18.69 -7.34 -13.39
N ALA A 110 18.77 -7.80 -14.64
CA ALA A 110 17.63 -8.41 -15.35
C ALA A 110 17.05 -9.64 -14.64
N GLU A 111 17.88 -10.42 -13.92
CA GLU A 111 17.44 -11.62 -13.20
C GLU A 111 16.42 -11.35 -12.08
N TYR A 112 16.36 -10.12 -11.57
CA TYR A 112 15.51 -9.71 -10.43
C TYR A 112 14.16 -9.12 -10.84
N VAL A 113 13.92 -8.92 -12.14
CA VAL A 113 12.67 -8.32 -12.62
C VAL A 113 11.99 -9.18 -13.68
N ARG A 114 10.68 -9.06 -13.78
CA ARG A 114 9.88 -9.61 -14.88
C ARG A 114 9.45 -8.46 -15.77
N ILE A 115 9.39 -8.70 -17.09
CA ILE A 115 9.02 -7.73 -18.11
C ILE A 115 8.05 -8.34 -19.12
N GLY A 116 7.43 -7.51 -19.98
CA GLY A 116 6.50 -7.96 -21.00
C GLY A 116 5.29 -8.68 -20.43
N ASP A 117 4.84 -9.75 -21.09
CA ASP A 117 3.62 -10.48 -20.73
C ASP A 117 3.63 -10.98 -19.27
N GLU A 118 4.80 -11.43 -18.74
CA GLU A 118 4.94 -11.83 -17.35
C GLU A 118 4.72 -10.67 -16.36
N ALA A 119 5.15 -9.47 -16.73
CA ALA A 119 4.93 -8.29 -15.90
C ALA A 119 3.47 -7.81 -15.99
N GLU A 120 2.84 -7.91 -17.16
CA GLU A 120 1.42 -7.57 -17.32
C GLU A 120 0.51 -8.49 -16.48
N GLU A 121 0.76 -9.80 -16.49
CA GLU A 121 0.03 -10.75 -15.64
C GLU A 121 0.23 -10.44 -14.15
N LEU A 122 1.47 -10.15 -13.73
CA LEU A 122 1.78 -9.80 -12.35
C LEU A 122 1.22 -8.42 -11.94
N ALA A 123 1.06 -7.48 -12.88
CA ALA A 123 0.57 -6.14 -12.59
C ALA A 123 -0.84 -6.15 -11.96
N ASP A 124 -1.70 -7.06 -12.42
CA ASP A 124 -3.03 -7.25 -11.85
C ASP A 124 -2.99 -7.81 -10.42
N GLU A 125 -1.97 -8.63 -10.11
CA GLU A 125 -1.80 -9.22 -8.79
C GLU A 125 -1.16 -8.26 -7.77
N VAL A 126 -0.19 -7.46 -8.22
CA VAL A 126 0.58 -6.57 -7.33
C VAL A 126 -0.02 -5.17 -7.22
N GLY A 127 -0.87 -4.77 -8.17
CA GLY A 127 -1.58 -3.51 -8.16
C GLY A 127 -2.70 -3.50 -7.11
N THR A 128 -2.83 -2.38 -6.42
CA THR A 128 -3.98 -2.14 -5.54
C THR A 128 -5.00 -1.30 -6.28
N ARG A 129 -6.15 -1.91 -6.63
CA ARG A 129 -7.25 -1.19 -7.24
C ARG A 129 -7.96 -0.33 -6.20
N VAL A 130 -8.04 0.98 -6.44
CA VAL A 130 -8.58 1.97 -5.50
C VAL A 130 -9.73 2.73 -6.15
N ALA A 131 -10.82 2.88 -5.42
CA ALA A 131 -11.96 3.72 -5.76
C ALA A 131 -11.98 4.94 -4.84
N THR A 132 -11.85 6.14 -5.40
CA THR A 132 -11.99 7.41 -4.69
C THR A 132 -13.41 7.92 -4.88
N VAL A 133 -14.11 8.22 -3.80
CA VAL A 133 -15.50 8.70 -3.82
C VAL A 133 -15.56 10.12 -4.38
N THR A 134 -16.40 10.35 -5.41
CA THR A 134 -16.55 11.64 -6.09
C THR A 134 -17.88 12.37 -5.77
N THR A 135 -18.74 11.76 -4.94
CA THR A 135 -20.02 12.33 -4.51
C THR A 135 -20.02 12.63 -3.02
N GLU A 136 -20.85 13.59 -2.57
CA GLU A 136 -20.92 13.97 -1.13
C GLU A 136 -21.19 12.78 -0.21
N THR A 137 -22.02 11.82 -0.67
CA THR A 137 -22.34 10.61 0.09
C THR A 137 -22.58 9.46 -0.86
N LEU A 138 -21.67 8.48 -0.87
CA LEU A 138 -21.77 7.27 -1.66
C LEU A 138 -22.54 6.19 -0.88
N ARG A 139 -23.48 5.52 -1.54
CA ARG A 139 -24.22 4.38 -1.00
C ARG A 139 -23.49 3.10 -1.35
N VAL A 140 -23.11 2.33 -0.34
CA VAL A 140 -22.60 0.96 -0.49
C VAL A 140 -23.78 0.00 -0.37
N ARG A 141 -23.92 -0.94 -1.27
CA ARG A 141 -25.07 -1.84 -1.39
C ARG A 141 -24.67 -3.30 -1.25
N GLU A 142 -25.60 -4.14 -0.86
CA GLU A 142 -25.37 -5.59 -0.70
C GLU A 142 -25.01 -6.26 -2.04
N ASP A 143 -25.69 -5.87 -3.13
CA ASP A 143 -25.49 -6.42 -4.47
C ASP A 143 -25.15 -5.33 -5.50
N ALA A 144 -24.59 -5.74 -6.65
CA ALA A 144 -24.20 -4.86 -7.76
C ALA A 144 -25.44 -4.32 -8.53
N THR A 145 -26.38 -3.69 -7.83
CA THR A 145 -27.59 -3.10 -8.40
C THR A 145 -28.07 -1.90 -7.57
N THR A 146 -28.74 -0.95 -8.22
CA THR A 146 -29.29 0.24 -7.57
C THR A 146 -30.50 -0.05 -6.67
N ASP A 147 -31.13 -1.19 -6.81
CA ASP A 147 -32.33 -1.59 -6.05
C ASP A 147 -31.99 -2.41 -4.79
N SER A 148 -30.73 -2.82 -4.65
CA SER A 148 -30.25 -3.59 -3.51
C SER A 148 -30.24 -2.76 -2.20
N PRO A 149 -30.44 -3.38 -1.03
CA PRO A 149 -30.33 -2.71 0.26
C PRO A 149 -29.00 -1.96 0.44
N ILE A 150 -29.07 -0.88 1.19
CA ILE A 150 -27.88 -0.08 1.52
C ILE A 150 -27.23 -0.67 2.78
N LEU A 151 -25.95 -1.06 2.66
CA LEU A 151 -25.12 -1.52 3.78
C LEU A 151 -24.55 -0.36 4.57
N GLY A 152 -24.05 0.68 3.86
CA GLY A 152 -23.35 1.79 4.48
C GLY A 152 -23.31 3.03 3.60
N LEU A 153 -22.78 4.10 4.16
CA LEU A 153 -22.59 5.39 3.52
C LEU A 153 -21.12 5.81 3.66
N ILE A 154 -20.54 6.33 2.58
CA ILE A 154 -19.14 6.76 2.54
C ILE A 154 -19.08 8.22 2.09
N PRO A 155 -18.32 9.08 2.77
CA PRO A 155 -18.18 10.50 2.41
C PRO A 155 -17.31 10.68 1.16
N MET A 156 -17.40 11.88 0.57
CA MET A 156 -16.54 12.34 -0.53
C MET A 156 -15.05 12.21 -0.14
N ASP A 157 -14.21 12.01 -1.15
CA ASP A 157 -12.75 11.91 -1.05
C ASP A 157 -12.23 10.72 -0.22
N GLU A 158 -13.12 9.83 0.26
CA GLU A 158 -12.67 8.58 0.89
C GLU A 158 -12.16 7.60 -0.17
N GLU A 159 -11.06 6.93 0.15
CA GLU A 159 -10.41 5.94 -0.69
C GLU A 159 -10.74 4.53 -0.22
N LEU A 160 -11.29 3.74 -1.11
CA LEU A 160 -11.73 2.37 -0.86
C LEU A 160 -10.93 1.38 -1.70
N THR A 161 -10.46 0.31 -1.09
CA THR A 161 -9.84 -0.79 -1.83
C THR A 161 -10.92 -1.58 -2.55
N VAL A 162 -10.77 -1.73 -3.87
CA VAL A 162 -11.64 -2.55 -4.71
C VAL A 162 -11.19 -4.01 -4.65
N THR A 163 -12.12 -4.91 -4.43
CA THR A 163 -11.87 -6.36 -4.32
C THR A 163 -12.46 -7.17 -5.45
N ASP A 164 -13.41 -6.59 -6.20
CA ASP A 164 -14.06 -7.20 -7.35
C ASP A 164 -14.69 -6.12 -8.24
N GLU A 165 -14.96 -6.41 -9.50
CA GLU A 165 -15.39 -5.43 -10.48
C GLU A 165 -16.37 -6.05 -11.49
N THR A 166 -17.47 -5.36 -11.77
CA THR A 166 -18.41 -5.63 -12.87
C THR A 166 -18.39 -4.47 -13.86
N ASP A 167 -19.21 -4.51 -14.90
CA ASP A 167 -19.28 -3.41 -15.89
C ASP A 167 -19.65 -2.07 -15.22
N ASP A 168 -20.64 -2.06 -14.32
CA ASP A 168 -21.21 -0.85 -13.74
C ASP A 168 -20.87 -0.62 -12.25
N PHE A 169 -20.36 -1.63 -11.55
CA PHE A 169 -20.11 -1.58 -10.11
C PHE A 169 -18.72 -2.09 -9.75
N VAL A 170 -18.20 -1.60 -8.63
CA VAL A 170 -17.03 -2.17 -7.97
C VAL A 170 -17.38 -2.61 -6.56
N LYS A 171 -16.79 -3.74 -6.15
CA LYS A 171 -16.91 -4.26 -4.79
C LYS A 171 -15.85 -3.64 -3.89
N VAL A 172 -16.26 -3.13 -2.77
CA VAL A 172 -15.41 -2.46 -1.81
C VAL A 172 -15.61 -3.01 -0.41
N SER A 173 -14.56 -2.99 0.41
CA SER A 173 -14.63 -3.38 1.81
C SER A 173 -14.83 -2.15 2.67
N ILE A 174 -15.95 -2.13 3.40
CA ILE A 174 -16.26 -1.11 4.41
C ILE A 174 -16.44 -1.77 5.79
N GLU A 175 -16.72 -0.98 6.81
CA GLU A 175 -16.87 -1.50 8.17
C GLU A 175 -18.06 -2.46 8.29
N GLU A 176 -19.17 -2.11 7.67
CA GLU A 176 -20.41 -2.88 7.69
C GLU A 176 -20.30 -4.22 6.93
N GLY A 177 -19.24 -4.40 6.13
CA GLY A 177 -19.00 -5.58 5.32
C GLY A 177 -18.53 -5.24 3.91
N ASP A 178 -18.41 -6.25 3.07
CA ASP A 178 -18.14 -6.06 1.65
C ASP A 178 -19.43 -5.69 0.93
N GLY A 179 -19.38 -4.69 0.09
CA GLY A 179 -20.53 -4.23 -0.67
C GLY A 179 -20.14 -3.60 -1.99
N TRP A 180 -21.15 -3.22 -2.78
CA TRP A 180 -21.00 -2.72 -4.13
C TRP A 180 -21.30 -1.23 -4.22
N VAL A 181 -20.50 -0.51 -4.99
CA VAL A 181 -20.71 0.91 -5.33
C VAL A 181 -20.72 1.09 -6.84
N SER A 182 -21.58 1.99 -7.34
CA SER A 182 -21.62 2.30 -8.78
C SER A 182 -20.37 3.06 -9.19
N LYS A 183 -19.81 2.68 -10.34
CA LYS A 183 -18.66 3.35 -10.97
C LYS A 183 -18.93 4.82 -11.32
N ASP A 184 -20.18 5.22 -11.50
CA ASP A 184 -20.56 6.61 -11.80
C ASP A 184 -20.19 7.60 -10.69
N TYR A 185 -19.97 7.11 -9.45
CA TYR A 185 -19.74 7.92 -8.27
C TYR A 185 -18.35 7.73 -7.65
N VAL A 186 -17.46 7.05 -8.37
CA VAL A 186 -16.08 6.84 -7.94
C VAL A 186 -15.11 7.09 -9.09
N SER A 187 -13.93 7.55 -8.76
CA SER A 187 -12.78 7.56 -9.67
C SER A 187 -11.92 6.35 -9.38
N LEU A 188 -11.67 5.53 -10.39
CA LEU A 188 -10.89 4.30 -10.24
C LEU A 188 -9.46 4.53 -10.69
N ARG A 189 -8.50 4.03 -9.90
CA ARG A 189 -7.09 3.97 -10.27
C ARG A 189 -6.48 2.66 -9.75
N THR A 190 -5.34 2.29 -10.32
CA THR A 190 -4.51 1.22 -9.77
C THR A 190 -3.24 1.84 -9.21
N ASP A 191 -3.01 1.64 -7.93
CA ASP A 191 -1.82 2.11 -7.26
C ASP A 191 -0.77 1.00 -7.25
N TYR A 192 0.46 1.35 -7.59
CA TYR A 192 1.61 0.45 -7.54
C TYR A 192 2.64 0.96 -6.54
N VAL A 193 3.43 0.04 -6.03
CA VAL A 193 4.61 0.39 -5.24
C VAL A 193 5.78 0.63 -6.19
N TYR A 194 6.46 1.76 -6.03
CA TYR A 194 7.63 2.14 -6.81
C TYR A 194 8.91 2.03 -5.99
N ALA A 195 10.05 2.16 -6.65
CA ALA A 195 11.35 2.20 -5.99
C ALA A 195 11.43 3.37 -5.00
N GLU A 196 12.07 3.14 -3.87
CA GLU A 196 12.43 4.18 -2.92
C GLU A 196 13.80 4.73 -3.27
N SER A 197 13.90 6.02 -3.55
CA SER A 197 15.19 6.67 -3.78
C SER A 197 15.98 6.78 -2.47
N LYS A 198 17.29 6.90 -2.57
CA LYS A 198 18.18 7.11 -1.41
C LYS A 198 17.77 8.36 -0.61
N ALA A 199 17.35 9.42 -1.29
CA ALA A 199 16.87 10.64 -0.65
C ALA A 199 15.54 10.44 0.08
N GLU A 200 14.61 9.68 -0.49
CA GLU A 200 13.35 9.33 0.15
C GLU A 200 13.58 8.42 1.36
N GLU A 201 14.46 7.41 1.25
CA GLU A 201 14.85 6.56 2.37
C GLU A 201 15.44 7.39 3.52
N GLU A 202 16.39 8.29 3.24
CA GLU A 202 16.98 9.17 4.23
C GLU A 202 15.92 10.09 4.86
N ALA A 203 15.04 10.67 4.05
CA ALA A 203 13.94 11.53 4.54
C ALA A 203 12.95 10.76 5.41
N ARG A 204 12.57 9.53 5.01
CA ARG A 204 11.70 8.64 5.78
C ARG A 204 12.34 8.29 7.12
N LEU A 205 13.59 7.86 7.12
CA LEU A 205 14.33 7.51 8.35
C LEU A 205 14.51 8.72 9.28
N ALA A 206 14.80 9.90 8.72
CA ALA A 206 14.90 11.14 9.49
C ALA A 206 13.54 11.53 10.11
N LYS A 207 12.46 11.40 9.34
CA LYS A 207 11.09 11.66 9.80
C LYS A 207 10.70 10.68 10.90
N GLU A 208 10.89 9.38 10.70
CA GLU A 208 10.61 8.35 11.71
C GLU A 208 11.38 8.59 13.01
N LYS A 209 12.67 8.95 12.88
CA LYS A 209 13.48 9.28 14.04
C LYS A 209 12.97 10.52 14.78
N ALA A 210 12.62 11.59 14.06
CA ALA A 210 12.08 12.81 14.64
C ALA A 210 10.71 12.57 15.32
N GLU A 211 9.84 11.79 14.68
CA GLU A 211 8.54 11.40 15.22
C GLU A 211 8.69 10.52 16.47
N ARG A 212 9.62 9.56 16.45
CA ARG A 212 9.94 8.72 17.62
C ARG A 212 10.48 9.55 18.79
N GLU A 213 11.37 10.50 18.53
CA GLU A 213 11.89 11.41 19.56
C GLU A 213 10.79 12.33 20.10
N ALA A 214 9.91 12.87 19.23
CA ALA A 214 8.78 13.69 19.65
C ALA A 214 7.78 12.89 20.49
N ALA A 215 7.46 11.67 20.08
CA ALA A 215 6.60 10.76 20.81
C ALA A 215 7.18 10.42 22.21
N GLN A 216 8.48 10.13 22.29
CA GLN A 216 9.15 9.88 23.57
C GLN A 216 9.10 11.10 24.50
N LYS A 217 9.30 12.31 23.96
CA LYS A 217 9.19 13.56 24.74
C LYS A 217 7.75 13.79 25.23
N ALA A 218 6.75 13.53 24.36
CA ALA A 218 5.34 13.66 24.72
C ALA A 218 4.94 12.65 25.80
N ALA A 219 5.40 11.40 25.67
CA ALA A 219 5.18 10.34 26.67
C ALA A 219 5.78 10.73 28.04
N ALA A 220 7.04 11.19 28.06
CA ALA A 220 7.71 11.64 29.27
C ALA A 220 7.02 12.87 29.92
N ALA A 221 6.45 13.76 29.10
CA ALA A 221 5.68 14.91 29.59
C ALA A 221 4.32 14.48 30.19
N ALA A 222 3.65 13.51 29.56
CA ALA A 222 2.40 12.93 30.05
C ALA A 222 2.60 12.18 31.36
N GLU A 223 3.68 11.40 31.50
CA GLU A 223 4.06 10.73 32.76
C GLU A 223 4.30 11.72 33.91
N LYS A 224 5.00 12.84 33.63
CA LYS A 224 5.19 13.91 34.61
C LYS A 224 3.89 14.59 35.02
N LYS A 225 2.91 14.74 34.12
CA LYS A 225 1.57 15.25 34.43
C LYS A 225 0.76 14.26 35.25
N ALA A 226 0.77 12.98 34.87
CA ALA A 226 0.08 11.91 35.60
C ALA A 226 0.64 11.74 37.04
N ALA A 227 1.96 11.78 37.21
CA ALA A 227 2.60 11.73 38.52
C ALA A 227 2.27 12.95 39.42
N LYS A 228 1.92 14.11 38.85
CA LYS A 228 1.44 15.28 39.59
C LYS A 228 -0.04 15.19 39.97
N SER A 229 -0.88 14.48 39.19
CA SER A 229 -2.33 14.35 39.47
C SER A 229 -2.63 13.19 40.42
N SER A 230 -1.75 12.19 40.57
CA SER A 230 -1.95 11.02 41.43
C SER A 230 -1.78 11.23 42.93
N LYS A 231 -1.61 12.50 43.36
CA LYS A 231 -1.55 12.84 44.81
C LYS A 231 -2.91 13.07 45.46
N GLY A 232 -4.00 12.66 44.82
CA GLY A 232 -5.33 12.79 45.36
C GLY A 232 -6.36 11.95 44.60
N SER A 233 -6.41 10.70 44.81
CA SER A 233 -7.61 9.83 44.89
C SER A 233 -7.24 8.37 44.79
N SER A 234 -7.50 7.62 45.80
CA SER A 234 -7.43 6.16 45.81
C SER A 234 -8.74 5.59 45.27
N ASP A 235 -8.57 4.47 44.58
CA ASP A 235 -9.54 3.41 44.30
C ASP A 235 -10.29 3.42 42.96
N SER A 236 -9.86 2.50 42.11
CA SER A 236 -10.62 1.50 41.37
C SER A 236 -9.71 0.82 40.33
N SER A 237 -9.24 -0.37 40.66
CA SER A 237 -8.39 -1.18 39.80
C SER A 237 -9.23 -1.93 38.76
N VAL A 238 -9.10 -1.54 37.49
CA VAL A 238 -9.40 -2.43 36.36
C VAL A 238 -8.08 -2.92 35.80
N GLN A 239 -7.82 -4.21 35.90
CA GLN A 239 -6.63 -4.85 35.33
C GLN A 239 -6.76 -4.89 33.83
N VAL A 240 -6.02 -4.00 33.15
CA VAL A 240 -5.72 -4.14 31.73
C VAL A 240 -4.49 -5.05 31.61
N GLY A 241 -4.59 -6.06 30.74
CA GLY A 241 -3.56 -7.07 30.57
C GLY A 241 -2.18 -6.48 30.29
N ASN A 242 -1.16 -7.07 30.86
CA ASN A 242 0.24 -6.68 30.84
C ASN A 242 0.88 -6.92 29.46
N GLY A 243 0.54 -6.08 28.47
CA GLY A 243 1.23 -6.00 27.19
C GLY A 243 2.15 -4.77 27.22
N GLY A 244 3.44 -4.93 26.93
CA GLY A 244 4.51 -3.94 27.08
C GLY A 244 4.36 -2.69 26.22
N GLY A 245 3.35 -1.87 26.45
CA GLY A 245 3.14 -0.57 25.81
C GLY A 245 3.62 0.59 26.69
N SER A 246 3.77 1.79 26.08
CA SER A 246 4.03 3.01 26.80
C SER A 246 2.89 3.27 27.82
N SER A 247 3.17 3.95 28.94
CA SER A 247 2.13 4.30 29.93
C SER A 247 1.01 5.13 29.30
N SER A 248 1.31 5.97 28.31
CA SER A 248 0.35 6.78 27.56
C SER A 248 -0.52 5.95 26.61
N GLY A 249 0.08 5.01 25.87
CA GLY A 249 -0.68 4.09 25.00
C GLY A 249 -1.63 3.20 25.79
N ASN A 250 -1.20 2.66 26.92
CA ASN A 250 -2.06 1.90 27.85
C ASN A 250 -3.21 2.75 28.40
N ALA A 251 -2.96 4.04 28.69
CA ALA A 251 -4.00 4.96 29.13
C ALA A 251 -5.04 5.23 28.05
N VAL A 252 -4.61 5.41 26.79
CA VAL A 252 -5.50 5.56 25.62
C VAL A 252 -6.38 4.31 25.45
N ALA A 253 -5.76 3.14 25.42
CA ALA A 253 -6.48 1.86 25.28
C ALA A 253 -7.48 1.64 26.42
N GLY A 254 -7.08 1.92 27.64
CA GLY A 254 -7.95 1.82 28.83
C GLY A 254 -9.11 2.82 28.80
N PHE A 255 -8.85 4.06 28.36
CA PHE A 255 -9.90 5.08 28.20
C PHE A 255 -10.88 4.69 27.09
N ALA A 256 -10.37 4.31 25.93
CA ALA A 256 -11.21 3.87 24.81
C ALA A 256 -12.14 2.70 25.17
N SER A 257 -11.64 1.76 25.97
CA SER A 257 -12.38 0.57 26.40
C SER A 257 -13.61 0.87 27.28
N GLN A 258 -13.66 2.04 27.90
CA GLN A 258 -14.79 2.44 28.76
C GLN A 258 -16.07 2.75 27.96
N PHE A 259 -15.95 2.96 26.66
CA PHE A 259 -17.07 3.34 25.80
C PHE A 259 -17.71 2.16 25.07
N VAL A 260 -17.24 0.94 25.31
CA VAL A 260 -17.84 -0.27 24.76
C VAL A 260 -19.32 -0.37 25.17
N GLY A 261 -20.18 -0.65 24.19
CA GLY A 261 -21.63 -0.67 24.34
C GLY A 261 -22.34 0.63 23.97
N ASN A 262 -21.63 1.73 23.77
CA ASN A 262 -22.21 2.97 23.28
C ASN A 262 -22.52 2.90 21.77
N PRO A 263 -23.49 3.69 21.27
CA PRO A 263 -23.96 3.58 19.90
C PRO A 263 -22.92 4.02 18.87
N TYR A 264 -23.02 3.45 17.69
CA TYR A 264 -22.40 3.97 16.46
C TYR A 264 -23.34 4.98 15.81
N VAL A 265 -22.81 6.12 15.40
CA VAL A 265 -23.52 7.12 14.60
C VAL A 265 -22.56 7.61 13.49
N TYR A 266 -22.96 7.41 12.25
CA TYR A 266 -22.18 7.87 11.08
C TYR A 266 -21.93 9.39 11.14
N GLY A 267 -20.68 9.83 10.94
CA GLY A 267 -20.26 11.23 11.11
C GLY A 267 -20.27 11.72 12.56
N GLY A 268 -20.57 10.84 13.52
CA GLY A 268 -20.61 11.17 14.94
C GLY A 268 -19.23 11.19 15.58
N THR A 269 -19.09 12.04 16.62
CA THR A 269 -17.85 12.21 17.41
C THR A 269 -18.07 12.06 18.91
N SER A 270 -19.28 11.78 19.34
CA SER A 270 -19.61 11.65 20.76
C SER A 270 -19.32 10.24 21.26
N LEU A 271 -18.39 10.13 22.18
CA LEU A 271 -18.01 8.83 22.79
C LEU A 271 -19.19 8.14 23.52
N THR A 272 -20.20 8.88 23.93
CA THR A 272 -21.35 8.37 24.67
C THR A 272 -22.66 8.35 23.87
N ASN A 273 -22.87 9.32 22.97
CA ASN A 273 -24.13 9.48 22.24
C ASN A 273 -24.04 8.99 20.79
N GLY A 274 -22.86 8.56 20.35
CA GLY A 274 -22.60 7.97 19.06
C GLY A 274 -21.40 8.59 18.34
N ALA A 275 -20.52 7.73 17.91
CA ALA A 275 -19.36 8.05 17.09
C ALA A 275 -19.26 7.05 15.93
N ASP A 276 -18.72 7.49 14.79
CA ASP A 276 -18.21 6.56 13.77
C ASP A 276 -16.77 6.11 14.11
N CYS A 277 -16.16 5.27 13.29
CA CYS A 277 -14.86 4.68 13.58
C CYS A 277 -13.75 5.73 13.75
N SER A 278 -13.67 6.69 12.85
CA SER A 278 -12.67 7.77 12.87
C SER A 278 -12.99 8.83 13.92
N GLY A 279 -14.27 9.16 14.11
CA GLY A 279 -14.73 10.03 15.17
C GLY A 279 -14.48 9.47 16.57
N PHE A 280 -14.60 8.17 16.75
CA PHE A 280 -14.23 7.48 17.98
C PHE A 280 -12.72 7.64 18.28
N VAL A 281 -11.86 7.31 17.31
CA VAL A 281 -10.40 7.45 17.46
C VAL A 281 -10.03 8.89 17.73
N MET A 282 -10.51 9.84 16.93
CA MET A 282 -10.28 11.27 17.10
C MET A 282 -10.67 11.74 18.51
N SER A 283 -11.85 11.38 18.97
CA SER A 283 -12.38 11.85 20.26
C SER A 283 -11.69 11.21 21.46
N VAL A 284 -11.26 9.97 21.35
CA VAL A 284 -10.41 9.32 22.36
C VAL A 284 -9.10 10.06 22.50
N TYR A 285 -8.40 10.31 21.40
CA TYR A 285 -7.11 11.00 21.42
C TYR A 285 -7.22 12.48 21.84
N ALA A 286 -8.34 13.15 21.53
CA ALA A 286 -8.60 14.52 21.96
C ALA A 286 -8.60 14.65 23.50
N ASN A 287 -9.04 13.63 24.24
CA ASN A 287 -8.95 13.59 25.71
C ASN A 287 -7.52 13.58 26.25
N PHE A 288 -6.57 13.20 25.41
CA PHE A 288 -5.13 13.21 25.72
C PHE A 288 -4.43 14.44 25.12
N GLY A 289 -5.21 15.42 24.58
CA GLY A 289 -4.68 16.66 24.01
C GLY A 289 -4.08 16.49 22.61
N ILE A 290 -4.43 15.44 21.91
CA ILE A 290 -3.95 15.12 20.56
C ILE A 290 -5.10 15.33 19.58
N GLY A 291 -4.93 16.27 18.65
CA GLY A 291 -5.86 16.47 17.54
C GLY A 291 -5.56 15.52 16.40
N LEU A 292 -6.54 14.72 16.03
CA LEU A 292 -6.48 13.79 14.89
C LEU A 292 -7.56 14.15 13.85
N PRO A 293 -7.37 13.83 12.57
CA PRO A 293 -8.39 14.04 11.54
C PRO A 293 -9.58 13.09 11.73
N HIS A 294 -10.78 13.56 11.36
CA HIS A 294 -11.99 12.75 11.30
C HIS A 294 -12.12 12.11 9.91
N SER A 295 -11.21 11.22 9.59
CA SER A 295 -11.17 10.45 8.33
C SER A 295 -10.32 9.22 8.52
N SER A 296 -10.84 8.05 8.14
CA SER A 296 -10.13 6.78 8.26
C SER A 296 -8.92 6.72 7.34
N SER A 297 -8.99 7.30 6.14
CA SER A 297 -7.88 7.38 5.20
C SER A 297 -6.79 8.33 5.71
N ALA A 298 -7.14 9.51 6.21
CA ALA A 298 -6.18 10.46 6.75
C ALA A 298 -5.46 9.94 8.01
N LEU A 299 -6.11 9.10 8.80
CA LEU A 299 -5.52 8.45 9.98
C LEU A 299 -4.40 7.46 9.61
N ARG A 300 -4.30 6.99 8.37
CA ARG A 300 -3.18 6.15 7.89
C ARG A 300 -1.85 6.89 7.87
N SER A 301 -1.87 8.22 7.92
CA SER A 301 -0.67 9.07 7.81
C SER A 301 -0.32 9.80 9.10
N VAL A 302 -1.06 9.60 10.21
CA VAL A 302 -0.75 10.23 11.50
C VAL A 302 0.35 9.46 12.25
N GLY A 303 1.05 10.13 13.16
CA GLY A 303 2.13 9.53 13.97
C GLY A 303 3.18 8.82 13.12
N TYR A 304 3.74 7.70 13.60
CA TYR A 304 4.70 6.90 12.85
C TYR A 304 4.23 5.45 12.64
N GLY A 305 4.68 4.85 11.53
CA GLY A 305 4.35 3.46 11.17
C GLY A 305 5.07 2.45 12.06
N VAL A 306 4.37 1.39 12.44
CA VAL A 306 4.96 0.21 13.10
C VAL A 306 4.42 -1.04 12.43
N SER A 307 5.14 -2.17 12.51
CA SER A 307 4.62 -3.44 12.04
C SER A 307 3.49 -3.93 12.94
N LEU A 308 2.57 -4.74 12.39
CA LEU A 308 1.49 -5.33 13.17
C LEU A 308 2.02 -6.22 14.32
N SER A 309 3.16 -6.86 14.13
CA SER A 309 3.83 -7.68 15.16
C SER A 309 4.37 -6.85 16.33
N GLU A 310 4.59 -5.56 16.13
CA GLU A 310 5.07 -4.61 17.14
C GLU A 310 3.95 -3.75 17.72
N ALA A 311 2.68 -4.02 17.33
CA ALA A 311 1.54 -3.27 17.81
C ALA A 311 1.44 -3.28 19.34
N GLN A 312 1.23 -2.11 19.93
CA GLN A 312 1.11 -1.88 21.37
C GLN A 312 -0.23 -1.21 21.70
N PRO A 313 -0.76 -1.42 22.92
CA PRO A 313 -1.97 -0.73 23.35
C PRO A 313 -1.90 0.78 23.10
N GLY A 314 -2.95 1.34 22.51
CA GLY A 314 -3.03 2.72 22.07
C GLY A 314 -2.62 2.93 20.60
N ASP A 315 -2.06 1.96 19.89
CA ASP A 315 -1.81 2.11 18.45
C ASP A 315 -3.11 2.17 17.67
N ILE A 316 -3.13 2.96 16.59
CA ILE A 316 -4.25 3.05 15.67
C ILE A 316 -4.06 1.98 14.59
N ILE A 317 -5.02 1.09 14.44
CA ILE A 317 -5.05 0.08 13.40
C ILE A 317 -5.93 0.58 12.27
N CYS A 318 -5.37 0.65 11.07
CA CYS A 318 -6.06 1.16 9.89
C CYS A 318 -6.39 0.03 8.91
N TYR A 319 -7.63 0.00 8.44
CA TYR A 319 -8.15 -0.91 7.43
C TYR A 319 -8.69 -0.10 6.25
N SER A 320 -9.17 -0.77 5.21
CA SER A 320 -9.94 -0.09 4.16
C SER A 320 -11.25 0.43 4.74
N GLY A 321 -11.49 1.73 4.62
CA GLY A 321 -12.69 2.42 5.10
C GLY A 321 -12.91 2.38 6.61
N HIS A 322 -11.93 1.95 7.44
CA HIS A 322 -12.14 1.75 8.87
C HIS A 322 -10.87 1.92 9.72
N VAL A 323 -11.05 2.32 10.97
CA VAL A 323 -9.97 2.45 11.96
C VAL A 323 -10.40 1.98 13.35
N ALA A 324 -9.41 1.56 14.15
CA ALA A 324 -9.60 1.05 15.50
C ALA A 324 -8.43 1.42 16.41
N ILE A 325 -8.60 1.26 17.72
CA ILE A 325 -7.52 1.39 18.71
C ILE A 325 -7.13 0.00 19.19
N TYR A 326 -5.86 -0.35 19.10
CA TYR A 326 -5.33 -1.60 19.64
C TYR A 326 -5.29 -1.57 21.17
N VAL A 327 -5.80 -2.61 21.79
CA VAL A 327 -5.88 -2.71 23.26
C VAL A 327 -5.02 -3.83 23.84
N GLY A 328 -4.18 -4.46 23.00
CA GLY A 328 -3.36 -5.61 23.39
C GLY A 328 -4.04 -6.95 23.15
N ASN A 329 -3.30 -8.05 23.33
CA ASN A 329 -3.80 -9.41 23.20
C ASN A 329 -4.54 -9.71 21.88
N ASN A 330 -3.98 -9.19 20.75
CA ASN A 330 -4.56 -9.37 19.42
C ASN A 330 -6.01 -8.83 19.30
N THR A 331 -6.34 -7.77 20.06
CA THR A 331 -7.69 -7.21 20.20
C THR A 331 -7.69 -5.72 19.94
N ILE A 332 -8.73 -5.24 19.30
CA ILE A 332 -9.01 -3.82 19.07
C ILE A 332 -10.31 -3.39 19.76
N VAL A 333 -10.45 -2.09 20.02
CA VAL A 333 -11.72 -1.43 20.32
C VAL A 333 -12.05 -0.43 19.24
N HIS A 334 -13.28 -0.45 18.75
CA HIS A 334 -13.71 0.40 17.64
C HIS A 334 -15.21 0.69 17.70
N ALA A 335 -15.63 1.81 17.11
CA ALA A 335 -17.02 2.04 16.77
C ALA A 335 -17.31 1.25 15.49
N SER A 336 -18.04 0.14 15.60
CA SER A 336 -18.21 -0.85 14.54
C SER A 336 -19.37 -0.47 13.60
N THR A 337 -20.57 -0.87 13.87
CA THR A 337 -21.71 -0.63 13.00
C THR A 337 -22.88 -0.04 13.79
N ALA A 338 -23.88 0.51 13.09
CA ALA A 338 -25.11 1.00 13.74
C ALA A 338 -25.82 -0.06 14.59
N SER A 339 -25.68 -1.34 14.21
CA SER A 339 -26.30 -2.46 14.95
C SER A 339 -25.48 -2.94 16.14
N THR A 340 -24.15 -2.71 16.14
CA THR A 340 -23.26 -3.26 17.18
C THR A 340 -22.64 -2.20 18.11
N GLY A 341 -22.62 -0.94 17.66
CA GLY A 341 -22.02 0.15 18.41
C GLY A 341 -20.51 0.00 18.60
N ILE A 342 -20.00 0.56 19.70
CA ILE A 342 -18.60 0.44 20.09
C ILE A 342 -18.39 -0.91 20.77
N LYS A 343 -17.41 -1.68 20.27
CA LYS A 343 -17.14 -3.05 20.73
C LYS A 343 -15.66 -3.43 20.66
N PHE A 344 -15.34 -4.54 21.29
CA PHE A 344 -14.08 -5.23 21.03
C PHE A 344 -14.19 -6.18 19.84
N THR A 345 -13.10 -6.33 19.08
CA THR A 345 -12.97 -7.34 18.02
C THR A 345 -11.59 -8.00 18.10
N SER A 346 -11.57 -9.32 17.91
CA SER A 346 -10.37 -10.15 17.85
C SER A 346 -10.60 -11.27 16.82
N PRO A 347 -9.60 -11.68 16.02
CA PRO A 347 -8.22 -11.16 16.00
C PRO A 347 -8.11 -9.77 15.34
N VAL A 348 -7.03 -9.02 15.61
CA VAL A 348 -6.79 -7.69 15.03
C VAL A 348 -6.79 -7.70 13.51
N ASN A 349 -6.36 -8.78 12.88
CA ASN A 349 -6.33 -8.99 11.43
C ASN A 349 -7.60 -9.66 10.88
N TYR A 350 -8.76 -9.45 11.54
CA TYR A 350 -10.07 -9.92 11.04
C TYR A 350 -10.41 -9.33 9.65
N LYS A 351 -9.79 -8.21 9.31
CA LYS A 351 -9.72 -7.59 7.98
C LYS A 351 -8.26 -7.31 7.62
N ASN A 352 -7.97 -7.04 6.36
CA ASN A 352 -6.64 -6.67 5.92
C ASN A 352 -6.18 -5.37 6.60
N VAL A 353 -5.07 -5.43 7.34
CA VAL A 353 -4.48 -4.27 8.01
C VAL A 353 -3.61 -3.53 7.02
N LEU A 354 -3.98 -2.29 6.71
CA LEU A 354 -3.25 -1.43 5.77
C LEU A 354 -2.10 -0.65 6.45
N ALA A 355 -2.29 -0.26 7.71
CA ALA A 355 -1.27 0.43 8.48
C ALA A 355 -1.52 0.26 9.99
N VAL A 356 -0.45 0.34 10.77
CA VAL A 356 -0.48 0.52 12.22
C VAL A 356 0.24 1.81 12.54
N ARG A 357 -0.43 2.72 13.25
CA ARG A 357 0.08 4.08 13.52
C ARG A 357 0.24 4.30 15.01
N ARG A 358 1.42 4.66 15.44
CA ARG A 358 1.74 4.96 16.83
C ARG A 358 1.86 6.46 17.03
N ILE A 359 1.25 6.96 18.11
CA ILE A 359 1.22 8.38 18.47
C ILE A 359 2.13 8.66 19.67
N PHE A 360 2.33 7.69 20.62
CA PHE A 360 3.09 7.86 21.84
C PHE A 360 4.37 7.03 21.90
#